data_0fe63868447271f7c0cf368b64c413e6
#
_entry.id   0fe63868447271f7c0cf368b64c413e6
#
_cell.length_a   1.000
_cell.length_b   1.000
_cell.length_c   1.000
_cell.angle_alpha   90.00
_cell.angle_beta   90.00
_cell.angle_gamma   90.00
#
_symmetry.space_group_name_H-M   'P 1'
#
loop_
_entity.id
_entity.type
_entity.pdbx_description
1 polymer ?
#
loop_
_entity_poly.entity_id
_entity_poly.type
_entity_poly.pdbx_seq_one_letter_code
_entity_poly.pdbx_strand_id
1 'polypeptide(L)'
;KLGYTYDSFASYNELSEKIVKTLGKRPWEISYEAYNYTPESDSSSIGSIRTLFEKLEDELEDDMDYHIFYRGQSDKSFELIPSIYREKFLIQNENRIFRDIIAQSPADFKGCTSTFEKLVKMQHYSLPTRLLDITTNPLVALYFACENDAVDGKLFRFEVQTSDIKYFDSDAVSVVSNIAKRPIDFSIEDLRELDRKEFNSEEEIQYLLHEIKYEKPHFQNVIDSKDIERVFCVKPMFDNPRIIRQSGAFFLYGINGNKSQPASLNFSYKVYIINKAQKRKIRKQLEALGIDKSTLFPEVEHVAEHIKDKYHLPK
;
A
#
# COMPACT_ATOMS: atom_id res chain seq x y z
N LYS A 1 -3.98 12.00 25.40
CA LYS A 1 -4.00 10.65 26.03
C LYS A 1 -5.24 10.59 26.93
N LEU A 2 -6.28 9.83 26.53
CA LEU A 2 -7.51 9.67 27.33
C LEU A 2 -7.35 8.68 28.50
N GLY A 3 -6.17 8.07 28.69
CA GLY A 3 -5.83 7.24 29.85
C GLY A 3 -6.58 5.91 29.98
N TYR A 4 -7.27 5.48 28.91
CA TYR A 4 -8.06 4.25 28.89
C TYR A 4 -7.43 3.21 27.97
N THR A 5 -7.36 1.95 28.44
CA THR A 5 -7.02 0.79 27.62
C THR A 5 -8.33 0.13 27.15
N TYR A 6 -8.27 -0.62 26.06
CA TYR A 6 -9.42 -1.36 25.49
C TYR A 6 -10.11 -2.26 26.52
N ASP A 7 -9.33 -2.86 27.41
CA ASP A 7 -9.82 -3.76 28.48
C ASP A 7 -10.66 -3.07 29.57
N SER A 8 -10.73 -1.72 29.56
CA SER A 8 -11.53 -0.96 30.52
C SER A 8 -13.01 -0.76 30.13
N PHE A 9 -13.44 -1.29 28.98
CA PHE A 9 -14.79 -1.13 28.46
C PHE A 9 -15.49 -2.46 28.20
N ALA A 10 -16.74 -2.60 28.69
CA ALA A 10 -17.50 -3.84 28.51
C ALA A 10 -18.07 -4.01 27.08
N SER A 11 -18.13 -2.94 26.29
CA SER A 11 -18.58 -2.98 24.89
C SER A 11 -18.09 -1.78 24.08
N TYR A 12 -18.08 -1.93 22.75
CA TYR A 12 -17.80 -0.83 21.80
C TYR A 12 -18.76 0.35 21.97
N ASN A 13 -20.02 0.10 22.33
CA ASN A 13 -21.01 1.16 22.56
C ASN A 13 -20.65 2.03 23.77
N GLU A 14 -20.19 1.43 24.85
CA GLU A 14 -19.78 2.15 26.07
C GLU A 14 -18.55 3.03 25.80
N LEU A 15 -17.57 2.53 25.02
CA LEU A 15 -16.42 3.31 24.57
C LEU A 15 -16.86 4.48 23.67
N SER A 16 -17.76 4.24 22.73
CA SER A 16 -18.32 5.23 21.82
C SER A 16 -19.04 6.36 22.57
N GLU A 17 -19.92 6.02 23.51
CA GLU A 17 -20.64 7.00 24.34
C GLU A 17 -19.68 7.86 25.17
N LYS A 18 -18.63 7.25 25.70
CA LYS A 18 -17.64 7.99 26.51
C LYS A 18 -16.78 8.93 25.67
N ILE A 19 -16.43 8.52 24.44
CA ILE A 19 -15.75 9.39 23.47
C ILE A 19 -16.63 10.59 23.10
N VAL A 20 -17.91 10.35 22.80
CA VAL A 20 -18.88 11.44 22.51
C VAL A 20 -19.00 12.40 23.70
N LYS A 21 -19.08 11.88 24.92
CA LYS A 21 -19.20 12.69 26.13
C LYS A 21 -17.94 13.51 26.42
N THR A 22 -16.76 12.99 26.09
CA THR A 22 -15.47 13.64 26.41
C THR A 22 -15.03 14.61 25.30
N LEU A 23 -15.26 14.28 24.03
CA LEU A 23 -14.79 15.06 22.88
C LEU A 23 -15.90 15.82 22.15
N GLY A 24 -17.18 15.57 22.49
CA GLY A 24 -18.32 16.16 21.81
C GLY A 24 -18.52 15.69 20.35
N LYS A 25 -17.78 14.63 19.93
CA LYS A 25 -17.81 14.08 18.58
C LYS A 25 -18.00 12.57 18.65
N ARG A 26 -18.73 12.00 17.71
CA ARG A 26 -18.84 10.55 17.55
C ARG A 26 -17.52 9.97 17.02
N PRO A 27 -17.18 8.68 17.28
CA PRO A 27 -15.93 8.09 16.83
C PRO A 27 -15.65 8.25 15.32
N TRP A 28 -16.66 8.22 14.47
CA TRP A 28 -16.56 8.40 13.03
C TRP A 28 -16.51 9.89 12.58
N GLU A 29 -16.76 10.83 13.47
CA GLU A 29 -16.62 12.28 13.23
C GLU A 29 -15.25 12.80 13.66
N ILE A 30 -14.46 11.95 14.32
CA ILE A 30 -13.06 12.24 14.64
C ILE A 30 -12.32 12.11 13.32
N SER A 31 -11.89 13.24 12.76
CA SER A 31 -11.14 13.26 11.52
C SER A 31 -9.88 12.39 11.63
N TYR A 32 -9.44 11.87 10.50
CA TYR A 32 -8.26 11.02 10.30
C TYR A 32 -6.99 11.47 11.04
N GLU A 33 -6.86 12.76 11.33
CA GLU A 33 -5.75 13.33 12.12
C GLU A 33 -5.67 12.78 13.57
N ALA A 34 -6.76 12.28 14.12
CA ALA A 34 -6.77 11.72 15.48
C ALA A 34 -6.19 10.29 15.56
N TYR A 35 -6.15 9.57 14.44
CA TYR A 35 -5.52 8.24 14.31
C TYR A 35 -4.09 8.31 13.81
N ASN A 36 -3.60 9.48 13.42
CA ASN A 36 -2.20 9.68 13.13
C ASN A 36 -1.41 9.54 14.43
N TYR A 37 -0.89 8.34 14.65
CA TYR A 37 0.17 8.12 15.62
C TYR A 37 1.31 9.10 15.29
N THR A 38 1.41 10.18 16.05
CA THR A 38 2.60 11.02 16.03
C THR A 38 3.69 10.20 16.70
N PRO A 39 4.72 9.76 15.98
CA PRO A 39 5.82 9.04 16.59
C PRO A 39 6.40 9.93 17.68
N GLU A 40 6.52 9.38 18.90
CA GLU A 40 7.27 10.02 19.96
C GLU A 40 8.68 10.30 19.41
N SER A 41 9.09 11.56 19.46
CA SER A 41 10.40 12.01 19.02
C SER A 41 11.50 11.31 19.81
N ASP A 42 12.56 10.92 19.14
CA ASP A 42 13.93 10.68 19.53
C ASP A 42 14.50 9.26 19.61
N SER A 43 13.74 8.17 19.61
CA SER A 43 14.38 6.83 19.56
C SER A 43 14.34 6.16 18.19
N SER A 44 13.75 6.78 17.18
CA SER A 44 13.35 6.14 15.92
C SER A 44 14.27 6.38 14.73
N SER A 45 15.54 6.79 14.92
CA SER A 45 16.45 6.95 13.78
C SER A 45 17.27 5.68 13.49
N ILE A 46 17.45 5.35 12.21
CA ILE A 46 18.32 4.28 11.72
C ILE A 46 19.53 4.91 11.05
N GLY A 47 20.74 4.63 11.59
CA GLY A 47 22.01 5.15 11.08
C GLY A 47 22.90 4.10 10.40
N SER A 48 22.51 2.83 10.45
CA SER A 48 23.25 1.70 9.86
C SER A 48 22.36 0.46 9.79
N ILE A 49 22.80 -0.58 9.07
CA ILE A 49 22.14 -1.89 9.10
C ILE A 49 22.12 -2.47 10.52
N ARG A 50 23.20 -2.28 11.29
CA ARG A 50 23.24 -2.74 12.67
C ARG A 50 22.12 -2.11 13.52
N THR A 51 21.93 -0.80 13.44
CA THR A 51 20.86 -0.12 14.20
C THR A 51 19.45 -0.50 13.71
N LEU A 52 19.29 -0.90 12.45
CA LEU A 52 18.04 -1.50 11.98
C LEU A 52 17.78 -2.82 12.70
N PHE A 53 18.76 -3.74 12.72
CA PHE A 53 18.57 -5.06 13.34
C PHE A 53 18.33 -4.95 14.84
N GLU A 54 19.06 -4.09 15.57
CA GLU A 54 18.83 -3.84 16.99
C GLU A 54 17.36 -3.44 17.26
N LYS A 55 16.80 -2.55 16.42
CA LYS A 55 15.38 -2.12 16.55
C LYS A 55 14.39 -3.22 16.19
N LEU A 56 14.70 -4.05 15.20
CA LEU A 56 13.83 -5.14 14.81
C LEU A 56 13.86 -6.28 15.85
N GLU A 57 15.02 -6.51 16.49
CA GLU A 57 15.19 -7.51 17.52
C GLU A 57 14.39 -7.16 18.79
N ASP A 58 14.39 -5.88 19.19
CA ASP A 58 13.57 -5.37 20.29
C ASP A 58 12.05 -5.48 20.04
N GLU A 59 11.65 -5.70 18.80
CA GLU A 59 10.24 -5.72 18.34
C GLU A 59 9.79 -7.10 17.82
N LEU A 60 10.62 -8.13 18.02
CA LEU A 60 10.22 -9.50 17.73
C LEU A 60 9.22 -9.95 18.81
N GLU A 61 7.95 -9.97 18.47
CA GLU A 61 6.90 -10.61 19.25
C GLU A 61 6.55 -11.95 18.59
N ASP A 62 6.44 -13.01 19.40
CA ASP A 62 6.03 -14.34 18.93
C ASP A 62 4.51 -14.44 18.66
N ASP A 63 3.88 -13.35 18.26
CA ASP A 63 2.46 -13.35 17.93
C ASP A 63 2.23 -13.88 16.52
N MET A 64 1.65 -15.08 16.42
CA MET A 64 1.38 -15.79 15.17
C MET A 64 0.28 -15.14 14.30
N ASP A 65 -0.45 -14.15 14.84
CA ASP A 65 -1.60 -13.56 14.16
C ASP A 65 -1.23 -12.38 13.25
N TYR A 66 0.02 -11.93 13.27
CA TYR A 66 0.50 -10.80 12.48
C TYR A 66 1.61 -11.16 11.50
N HIS A 67 1.61 -10.49 10.37
CA HIS A 67 2.73 -10.48 9.42
C HIS A 67 3.32 -9.09 9.31
N ILE A 68 4.66 -9.03 9.30
CA ILE A 68 5.38 -7.78 9.19
C ILE A 68 5.72 -7.47 7.74
N PHE A 69 5.38 -6.26 7.32
CA PHE A 69 5.77 -5.71 6.03
C PHE A 69 6.49 -4.39 6.23
N TYR A 70 7.31 -4.03 5.25
CA TYR A 70 8.11 -2.82 5.28
C TYR A 70 7.91 -1.99 4.00
N ARG A 71 8.15 -0.70 4.11
CA ARG A 71 8.23 0.21 2.96
C ARG A 71 9.26 1.29 3.22
N GLY A 72 10.14 1.56 2.26
CA GLY A 72 11.05 2.70 2.27
C GLY A 72 10.51 3.86 1.42
N GLN A 73 10.70 5.07 1.92
CA GLN A 73 10.48 6.30 1.16
C GLN A 73 11.73 7.16 1.23
N SER A 74 12.26 7.55 0.07
CA SER A 74 13.52 8.29 -0.04
C SER A 74 13.40 9.75 0.39
N ASP A 75 12.20 10.28 0.56
CA ASP A 75 11.90 11.61 1.07
C ASP A 75 10.86 11.51 2.20
N LYS A 76 11.17 12.08 3.36
CA LYS A 76 10.28 12.07 4.51
C LYS A 76 9.01 12.90 4.32
N SER A 77 8.97 13.80 3.34
CA SER A 77 7.78 14.59 3.01
C SER A 77 6.73 13.80 2.22
N PHE A 78 7.09 12.66 1.64
CA PHE A 78 6.14 11.86 0.87
C PHE A 78 5.03 11.32 1.75
N GLU A 79 3.80 11.44 1.27
CA GLU A 79 2.63 10.84 1.89
C GLU A 79 2.58 9.33 1.63
N LEU A 80 1.93 8.61 2.55
CA LEU A 80 1.76 7.16 2.46
C LEU A 80 0.49 6.81 1.67
N ILE A 81 0.45 7.26 0.41
CA ILE A 81 -0.67 7.03 -0.51
C ILE A 81 -0.17 6.50 -1.86
N PRO A 82 -0.99 5.74 -2.60
CA PRO A 82 -0.67 5.28 -3.95
C PRO A 82 -0.42 6.44 -4.92
N SER A 83 0.40 6.17 -5.94
CA SER A 83 0.80 7.18 -6.93
C SER A 83 -0.36 7.81 -7.69
N ILE A 84 -1.44 7.06 -7.91
CA ILE A 84 -2.63 7.57 -8.63
C ILE A 84 -3.32 8.74 -7.90
N TYR A 85 -3.21 8.80 -6.57
CA TYR A 85 -3.84 9.85 -5.74
C TYR A 85 -2.94 11.08 -5.50
N ARG A 86 -1.65 11.03 -5.88
CA ARG A 86 -0.71 12.14 -5.64
C ARG A 86 -1.02 13.38 -6.46
N GLU A 87 -1.67 13.22 -7.60
CA GLU A 87 -2.05 14.31 -8.48
C GLU A 87 -3.51 14.17 -8.90
N LYS A 88 -4.28 15.24 -8.73
CA LYS A 88 -5.73 15.23 -8.95
C LYS A 88 -6.12 14.74 -10.35
N PHE A 89 -5.39 15.14 -11.38
CA PHE A 89 -5.72 14.74 -12.75
C PHE A 89 -5.37 13.27 -13.04
N LEU A 90 -4.47 12.63 -12.28
CA LEU A 90 -4.18 11.21 -12.42
C LEU A 90 -5.38 10.38 -11.99
N ILE A 91 -5.91 10.60 -10.79
CA ILE A 91 -7.08 9.85 -10.33
C ILE A 91 -8.33 10.15 -11.18
N GLN A 92 -8.49 11.36 -11.67
CA GLN A 92 -9.57 11.73 -12.58
C GLN A 92 -9.56 10.93 -13.89
N ASN A 93 -8.40 10.44 -14.32
CA ASN A 93 -8.21 9.71 -15.56
C ASN A 93 -7.75 8.24 -15.34
N GLU A 94 -7.81 7.70 -14.13
CA GLU A 94 -7.36 6.34 -13.83
C GLU A 94 -7.94 5.30 -14.80
N ASN A 95 -9.25 5.38 -15.08
CA ASN A 95 -9.93 4.47 -15.98
C ASN A 95 -9.48 4.59 -17.45
N ARG A 96 -9.04 5.78 -17.86
CA ARG A 96 -8.47 6.02 -19.20
C ARG A 96 -7.03 5.52 -19.25
N ILE A 97 -6.20 5.88 -18.26
CA ILE A 97 -4.80 5.42 -18.15
C ILE A 97 -4.77 3.88 -18.21
N PHE A 98 -5.67 3.22 -17.46
CA PHE A 98 -5.77 1.76 -17.44
C PHE A 98 -6.08 1.18 -18.83
N ARG A 99 -7.02 1.78 -19.59
CA ARG A 99 -7.40 1.29 -20.92
C ARG A 99 -6.38 1.63 -21.99
N ASP A 100 -5.82 2.83 -21.94
CA ASP A 100 -4.88 3.33 -22.93
C ASP A 100 -3.59 2.48 -22.98
N ILE A 101 -3.02 2.13 -21.84
CA ILE A 101 -1.82 1.30 -21.83
C ILE A 101 -2.07 -0.10 -22.40
N ILE A 102 -3.21 -0.70 -22.08
CA ILE A 102 -3.58 -2.02 -22.61
C ILE A 102 -3.83 -1.95 -24.12
N ALA A 103 -4.48 -0.88 -24.58
CA ALA A 103 -4.75 -0.68 -26.02
C ALA A 103 -3.48 -0.41 -26.82
N GLN A 104 -2.50 0.32 -26.24
CA GLN A 104 -1.26 0.67 -26.91
C GLN A 104 -0.21 -0.45 -26.84
N SER A 105 -0.23 -1.30 -25.80
CA SER A 105 0.74 -2.40 -25.58
C SER A 105 0.04 -3.74 -25.31
N PRO A 106 -0.85 -4.22 -26.20
CA PRO A 106 -1.67 -5.39 -25.92
C PRO A 106 -0.86 -6.67 -25.73
N ALA A 107 0.31 -6.79 -26.38
CA ALA A 107 1.18 -7.93 -26.26
C ALA A 107 1.71 -8.12 -24.82
N ASP A 108 2.00 -7.01 -24.13
CA ASP A 108 2.49 -7.04 -22.76
C ASP A 108 1.44 -7.49 -21.77
N PHE A 109 0.17 -7.22 -22.01
CA PHE A 109 -0.93 -7.52 -21.11
C PHE A 109 -1.69 -8.80 -21.44
N LYS A 110 -1.33 -9.50 -22.55
CA LYS A 110 -2.02 -10.71 -23.02
C LYS A 110 -2.05 -11.84 -21.98
N GLY A 111 -1.00 -11.95 -21.15
CA GLY A 111 -0.91 -12.97 -20.09
C GLY A 111 -1.66 -12.61 -18.80
N CYS A 112 -2.11 -11.37 -18.63
CA CYS A 112 -2.79 -10.93 -17.42
C CYS A 112 -4.26 -11.31 -17.46
N THR A 113 -4.70 -12.18 -16.56
CA THR A 113 -6.07 -12.70 -16.49
C THR A 113 -6.98 -11.85 -15.61
N SER A 114 -6.42 -11.14 -14.62
CA SER A 114 -7.15 -10.30 -13.67
C SER A 114 -6.78 -8.83 -13.80
N THR A 115 -7.65 -7.97 -13.28
CA THR A 115 -7.39 -6.53 -13.18
C THR A 115 -6.24 -6.25 -12.23
N PHE A 116 -6.12 -7.00 -11.14
CA PHE A 116 -5.00 -6.87 -10.21
C PHE A 116 -3.65 -7.12 -10.91
N GLU A 117 -3.51 -8.20 -11.67
CA GLU A 117 -2.28 -8.49 -12.44
C GLU A 117 -1.94 -7.36 -13.42
N LYS A 118 -2.95 -6.77 -14.07
CA LYS A 118 -2.75 -5.61 -14.95
C LYS A 118 -2.25 -4.40 -14.19
N LEU A 119 -2.81 -4.10 -13.01
CA LEU A 119 -2.34 -3.01 -12.16
C LEU A 119 -0.88 -3.23 -11.69
N VAL A 120 -0.53 -4.47 -11.29
CA VAL A 120 0.84 -4.83 -10.93
C VAL A 120 1.79 -4.60 -12.10
N LYS A 121 1.39 -4.98 -13.30
CA LYS A 121 2.19 -4.78 -14.51
C LYS A 121 2.32 -3.30 -14.90
N MET A 122 1.25 -2.51 -14.74
CA MET A 122 1.30 -1.05 -14.91
C MET A 122 2.29 -0.41 -13.92
N GLN A 123 2.25 -0.82 -12.65
CA GLN A 123 3.19 -0.38 -11.61
C GLN A 123 4.64 -0.72 -11.99
N HIS A 124 4.88 -1.90 -12.54
CA HIS A 124 6.19 -2.31 -13.05
C HIS A 124 6.72 -1.34 -14.11
N TYR A 125 5.86 -0.83 -14.99
CA TYR A 125 6.19 0.18 -16.00
C TYR A 125 6.10 1.63 -15.49
N SER A 126 6.10 1.83 -14.17
CA SER A 126 6.05 3.14 -13.53
C SER A 126 4.78 3.96 -13.82
N LEU A 127 3.71 3.32 -14.29
CA LEU A 127 2.42 3.99 -14.41
C LEU A 127 1.76 4.12 -13.04
N PRO A 128 1.07 5.24 -12.78
CA PRO A 128 0.34 5.45 -11.53
C PRO A 128 -0.79 4.43 -11.39
N THR A 129 -0.86 3.79 -10.21
CA THR A 129 -1.91 2.84 -9.86
C THR A 129 -2.39 3.07 -8.44
N ARG A 130 -3.45 2.37 -8.02
CA ARG A 130 -3.94 2.30 -6.64
C ARG A 130 -3.19 1.31 -5.76
N LEU A 131 -2.07 0.80 -6.23
CA LEU A 131 -1.17 -0.06 -5.47
C LEU A 131 -0.10 0.77 -4.76
N LEU A 132 0.29 0.32 -3.58
CA LEU A 132 1.43 0.83 -2.85
C LEU A 132 2.37 -0.34 -2.56
N ASP A 133 3.59 -0.30 -3.11
CA ASP A 133 4.58 -1.38 -2.92
C ASP A 133 4.98 -1.49 -1.45
N ILE A 134 5.01 -2.71 -0.96
CA ILE A 134 5.55 -3.11 0.33
C ILE A 134 6.43 -4.34 0.14
N THR A 135 7.25 -4.66 1.12
CA THR A 135 8.16 -5.81 1.08
C THR A 135 8.18 -6.52 2.42
N THR A 136 8.44 -7.82 2.41
CA THR A 136 8.73 -8.58 3.63
C THR A 136 10.20 -8.46 4.07
N ASN A 137 11.06 -7.87 3.23
CA ASN A 137 12.49 -7.72 3.51
C ASN A 137 12.83 -6.29 3.98
N PRO A 138 13.20 -6.09 5.26
CA PRO A 138 13.53 -4.77 5.80
C PRO A 138 14.74 -4.10 5.12
N LEU A 139 15.68 -4.90 4.58
CA LEU A 139 16.85 -4.37 3.88
C LEU A 139 16.47 -3.78 2.51
N VAL A 140 15.50 -4.38 1.83
CA VAL A 140 14.94 -3.83 0.58
C VAL A 140 14.24 -2.50 0.86
N ALA A 141 13.43 -2.43 1.91
CA ALA A 141 12.80 -1.17 2.32
C ALA A 141 13.84 -0.10 2.69
N LEU A 142 14.90 -0.49 3.40
CA LEU A 142 16.01 0.42 3.75
C LEU A 142 16.74 0.94 2.50
N TYR A 143 16.92 0.10 1.46
CA TYR A 143 17.46 0.53 0.18
C TYR A 143 16.63 1.66 -0.42
N PHE A 144 15.31 1.48 -0.55
CA PHE A 144 14.41 2.50 -1.10
C PHE A 144 14.39 3.79 -0.25
N ALA A 145 14.48 3.67 1.08
CA ALA A 145 14.57 4.84 1.96
C ALA A 145 15.86 5.64 1.74
N CYS A 146 16.90 5.02 1.17
CA CYS A 146 18.22 5.61 0.95
C CYS A 146 18.47 6.09 -0.49
N GLU A 147 17.54 6.02 -1.42
CA GLU A 147 17.78 6.36 -2.84
C GLU A 147 18.11 7.85 -3.07
N ASN A 148 17.49 8.77 -2.33
CA ASN A 148 17.74 10.20 -2.46
C ASN A 148 18.62 10.71 -1.30
N ASP A 149 19.84 11.11 -1.59
CA ASP A 149 20.80 11.61 -0.59
C ASP A 149 20.56 13.06 -0.15
N ALA A 150 19.70 13.81 -0.86
CA ALA A 150 19.51 15.23 -0.58
C ALA A 150 18.64 15.50 0.66
N VAL A 151 17.75 14.58 1.00
CA VAL A 151 16.74 14.71 2.06
C VAL A 151 16.69 13.48 2.95
N ASP A 152 16.11 13.62 4.15
CA ASP A 152 15.86 12.47 5.02
C ASP A 152 14.81 11.53 4.41
N GLY A 153 14.95 10.24 4.70
CA GLY A 153 13.99 9.21 4.30
C GLY A 153 13.19 8.67 5.48
N LYS A 154 12.22 7.82 5.16
CA LYS A 154 11.42 7.06 6.13
C LYS A 154 11.46 5.58 5.80
N LEU A 155 11.49 4.75 6.84
CA LEU A 155 11.21 3.33 6.77
C LEU A 155 9.98 3.05 7.62
N PHE A 156 8.96 2.46 7.02
CA PHE A 156 7.75 2.02 7.68
C PHE A 156 7.83 0.53 7.98
N ARG A 157 7.41 0.13 9.17
CA ARG A 157 7.17 -1.26 9.58
C ARG A 157 5.69 -1.39 9.89
N PHE A 158 4.97 -2.20 9.11
CA PHE A 158 3.55 -2.45 9.25
C PHE A 158 3.30 -3.78 9.94
N GLU A 159 2.31 -3.81 10.81
CA GLU A 159 1.75 -5.02 11.43
C GLU A 159 0.41 -5.29 10.76
N VAL A 160 0.33 -6.38 10.01
CA VAL A 160 -0.86 -6.74 9.24
C VAL A 160 -1.42 -8.05 9.77
N GLN A 161 -2.66 -8.04 10.23
CA GLN A 161 -3.33 -9.25 10.68
C GLN A 161 -3.44 -10.27 9.54
N THR A 162 -3.29 -11.54 9.86
CA THR A 162 -3.38 -12.63 8.87
C THR A 162 -4.72 -12.61 8.11
N SER A 163 -5.82 -12.21 8.76
CA SER A 163 -7.14 -12.05 8.15
C SER A 163 -7.21 -10.96 7.06
N ASP A 164 -6.34 -9.93 7.14
CA ASP A 164 -6.29 -8.82 6.19
C ASP A 164 -5.35 -9.08 5.00
N ILE A 165 -4.64 -10.19 5.04
CA ILE A 165 -3.80 -10.63 3.92
C ILE A 165 -4.66 -11.40 2.92
N LYS A 166 -4.64 -10.95 1.68
CA LYS A 166 -5.38 -11.57 0.58
C LYS A 166 -4.39 -12.09 -0.49
N TYR A 167 -4.79 -13.13 -1.17
CA TYR A 167 -4.08 -13.57 -2.37
C TYR A 167 -4.60 -12.83 -3.59
N PHE A 168 -3.78 -12.77 -4.62
CA PHE A 168 -4.03 -12.07 -5.89
C PHE A 168 -5.37 -12.44 -6.56
N ASP A 169 -5.88 -13.65 -6.31
CA ASP A 169 -7.10 -14.21 -6.89
C ASP A 169 -8.33 -14.13 -5.98
N SER A 170 -8.23 -13.51 -4.80
CA SER A 170 -9.36 -13.40 -3.88
C SER A 170 -10.46 -12.47 -4.41
N ASP A 171 -11.70 -12.69 -4.00
CA ASP A 171 -12.86 -11.92 -4.45
C ASP A 171 -12.76 -10.45 -4.05
N ALA A 172 -12.32 -10.17 -2.82
CA ALA A 172 -12.11 -8.79 -2.35
C ALA A 172 -11.05 -8.05 -3.19
N VAL A 173 -9.98 -8.72 -3.61
CA VAL A 173 -8.97 -8.14 -4.51
C VAL A 173 -9.57 -7.84 -5.88
N SER A 174 -10.40 -8.72 -6.43
CA SER A 174 -11.09 -8.46 -7.70
C SER A 174 -12.04 -7.26 -7.58
N VAL A 175 -12.80 -7.16 -6.49
CA VAL A 175 -13.71 -6.02 -6.25
C VAL A 175 -12.93 -4.71 -6.25
N VAL A 176 -11.91 -4.59 -5.40
CA VAL A 176 -11.18 -3.32 -5.21
C VAL A 176 -10.33 -2.96 -6.45
N SER A 177 -9.73 -3.94 -7.12
CA SER A 177 -8.95 -3.70 -8.34
C SER A 177 -9.81 -3.16 -9.47
N ASN A 178 -11.04 -3.66 -9.63
CA ASN A 178 -11.94 -3.25 -10.70
C ASN A 178 -12.48 -1.81 -10.54
N ILE A 179 -12.32 -1.18 -9.37
CA ILE A 179 -12.61 0.25 -9.19
C ILE A 179 -11.71 1.10 -10.12
N ALA A 180 -10.51 0.64 -10.46
CA ALA A 180 -9.64 1.34 -11.42
C ALA A 180 -10.32 1.60 -12.77
N LYS A 181 -11.23 0.73 -13.20
CA LYS A 181 -11.96 0.85 -14.47
C LYS A 181 -13.18 1.78 -14.39
N ARG A 182 -13.66 2.12 -13.18
CA ARG A 182 -14.82 2.99 -13.00
C ARG A 182 -14.46 4.44 -13.31
N PRO A 183 -15.41 5.26 -13.76
CA PRO A 183 -15.20 6.68 -13.95
C PRO A 183 -14.98 7.39 -12.60
N ILE A 184 -14.59 8.68 -12.64
CA ILE A 184 -14.23 9.44 -11.42
C ILE A 184 -15.42 9.73 -10.51
N ASP A 185 -16.62 9.77 -11.05
CA ASP A 185 -17.88 9.99 -10.35
C ASP A 185 -18.41 8.73 -9.62
N PHE A 186 -17.72 7.59 -9.74
CA PHE A 186 -18.04 6.40 -8.96
C PHE A 186 -18.01 6.72 -7.46
N SER A 187 -19.15 6.53 -6.81
CA SER A 187 -19.36 6.80 -5.39
C SER A 187 -20.27 5.75 -4.77
N ILE A 188 -20.01 5.43 -3.52
CA ILE A 188 -20.86 4.60 -2.66
C ILE A 188 -21.32 5.36 -1.41
N GLU A 189 -21.12 6.68 -1.36
CA GLU A 189 -21.47 7.50 -0.17
C GLU A 189 -22.93 7.34 0.25
N ASP A 190 -23.85 7.41 -0.70
CA ASP A 190 -25.28 7.27 -0.45
C ASP A 190 -25.72 5.80 -0.30
N LEU A 191 -24.83 4.84 -0.54
CA LEU A 191 -25.12 3.42 -0.52
C LEU A 191 -24.66 2.70 0.75
N ARG A 192 -23.97 3.40 1.65
CA ARG A 192 -23.32 2.80 2.83
C ARG A 192 -24.30 2.13 3.80
N GLU A 193 -25.49 2.69 3.93
CA GLU A 193 -26.51 2.24 4.88
C GLU A 193 -27.44 1.15 4.29
N LEU A 194 -27.30 0.82 3.00
CA LEU A 194 -28.11 -0.20 2.35
C LEU A 194 -27.70 -1.60 2.83
N ASP A 195 -28.68 -2.48 2.91
CA ASP A 195 -28.38 -3.87 3.11
C ASP A 195 -27.62 -4.47 1.91
N ARG A 196 -26.98 -5.63 2.09
CA ARG A 196 -26.12 -6.24 1.06
C ARG A 196 -26.86 -6.51 -0.23
N LYS A 197 -28.14 -6.85 -0.19
CA LYS A 197 -28.96 -7.17 -1.37
C LYS A 197 -29.32 -5.89 -2.12
N GLU A 198 -29.77 -4.87 -1.40
CA GLU A 198 -30.08 -3.56 -1.94
C GLU A 198 -28.83 -2.95 -2.55
N PHE A 199 -27.70 -2.91 -1.79
CA PHE A 199 -26.40 -2.45 -2.28
C PHE A 199 -26.00 -3.08 -3.60
N ASN A 200 -26.09 -4.42 -3.71
CA ASN A 200 -25.70 -5.13 -4.94
C ASN A 200 -26.74 -4.96 -6.08
N SER A 201 -27.91 -4.35 -5.86
CA SER A 201 -28.87 -4.01 -6.91
C SER A 201 -28.71 -2.60 -7.48
N GLU A 202 -27.91 -1.75 -6.83
CA GLU A 202 -27.64 -0.39 -7.28
C GLU A 202 -26.88 -0.35 -8.62
N GLU A 203 -27.22 0.59 -9.48
CA GLU A 203 -26.71 0.68 -10.86
C GLU A 203 -25.18 0.75 -10.90
N GLU A 204 -24.56 1.59 -10.05
CA GLU A 204 -23.11 1.74 -9.97
C GLU A 204 -22.42 0.43 -9.56
N ILE A 205 -23.03 -0.33 -8.66
CA ILE A 205 -22.52 -1.63 -8.21
C ILE A 205 -22.73 -2.70 -9.29
N GLN A 206 -23.81 -2.64 -10.04
CA GLN A 206 -24.05 -3.54 -11.18
C GLN A 206 -23.00 -3.32 -12.29
N TYR A 207 -22.58 -2.07 -12.54
CA TYR A 207 -21.48 -1.82 -13.46
C TYR A 207 -20.15 -2.38 -12.93
N LEU A 208 -19.88 -2.25 -11.64
CA LEU A 208 -18.68 -2.85 -11.03
C LEU A 208 -18.73 -4.38 -11.12
N LEU A 209 -19.87 -4.99 -10.83
CA LEU A 209 -20.10 -6.44 -10.98
C LEU A 209 -19.88 -6.91 -12.42
N HIS A 210 -20.32 -6.13 -13.42
CA HIS A 210 -20.07 -6.45 -14.82
C HIS A 210 -18.56 -6.54 -15.12
N GLU A 211 -17.78 -5.58 -14.66
CA GLU A 211 -16.30 -5.58 -14.84
C GLU A 211 -15.65 -6.78 -14.14
N ILE A 212 -16.11 -7.14 -12.92
CA ILE A 212 -15.60 -8.29 -12.17
C ILE A 212 -15.94 -9.60 -12.89
N LYS A 213 -17.18 -9.75 -13.38
CA LYS A 213 -17.62 -10.95 -14.09
C LYS A 213 -16.91 -11.17 -15.43
N TYR A 214 -16.34 -10.14 -16.01
CA TYR A 214 -15.49 -10.28 -17.19
C TYR A 214 -14.22 -11.11 -16.90
N GLU A 215 -13.66 -11.00 -15.70
CA GLU A 215 -12.49 -11.80 -15.27
C GLU A 215 -12.87 -13.02 -14.42
N LYS A 216 -14.01 -12.95 -13.70
CA LYS A 216 -14.57 -14.03 -12.88
C LYS A 216 -16.02 -14.28 -13.25
N PRO A 217 -16.32 -15.05 -14.31
CA PRO A 217 -17.70 -15.20 -14.84
C PRO A 217 -18.71 -15.72 -13.82
N HIS A 218 -18.28 -16.49 -12.83
CA HIS A 218 -19.12 -17.07 -11.79
C HIS A 218 -19.20 -16.26 -10.50
N PHE A 219 -18.65 -15.04 -10.49
CA PHE A 219 -18.71 -14.17 -9.32
C PHE A 219 -20.16 -13.89 -8.91
N GLN A 220 -20.47 -14.12 -7.62
CA GLN A 220 -21.81 -13.89 -7.09
C GLN A 220 -22.03 -12.39 -6.82
N ASN A 221 -23.32 -11.96 -6.83
CA ASN A 221 -23.68 -10.57 -6.50
C ASN A 221 -23.69 -10.38 -4.98
N VAL A 222 -22.50 -10.39 -4.37
CA VAL A 222 -22.33 -10.41 -2.92
C VAL A 222 -21.20 -9.45 -2.46
N ILE A 223 -21.00 -8.37 -3.20
CA ILE A 223 -20.04 -7.34 -2.80
C ILE A 223 -20.44 -6.79 -1.42
N ASP A 224 -19.47 -6.71 -0.51
CA ASP A 224 -19.63 -6.00 0.75
C ASP A 224 -19.12 -4.56 0.56
N SER A 225 -19.94 -3.56 0.91
CA SER A 225 -19.55 -2.15 0.80
C SER A 225 -18.27 -1.84 1.59
N LYS A 226 -18.09 -2.52 2.74
CA LYS A 226 -16.90 -2.39 3.58
C LYS A 226 -15.61 -2.81 2.88
N ASP A 227 -15.66 -3.78 1.96
CA ASP A 227 -14.47 -4.20 1.19
C ASP A 227 -14.03 -3.11 0.22
N ILE A 228 -14.97 -2.33 -0.33
CA ILE A 228 -14.67 -1.20 -1.21
C ILE A 228 -13.94 -0.08 -0.47
N GLU A 229 -14.21 0.08 0.83
CA GLU A 229 -13.66 1.14 1.68
C GLU A 229 -12.42 0.75 2.48
N ARG A 230 -11.79 -0.40 2.16
CA ARG A 230 -10.61 -0.91 2.89
C ARG A 230 -9.34 -0.86 2.05
N VAL A 231 -8.23 -0.97 2.75
CA VAL A 231 -6.93 -1.31 2.17
C VAL A 231 -6.66 -2.78 2.46
N PHE A 232 -6.32 -3.55 1.43
CA PHE A 232 -5.92 -4.95 1.57
C PHE A 232 -4.42 -5.10 1.37
N CYS A 233 -3.78 -5.93 2.20
CA CYS A 233 -2.44 -6.43 1.94
C CYS A 233 -2.55 -7.61 0.97
N VAL A 234 -2.00 -7.48 -0.23
CA VAL A 234 -2.14 -8.48 -1.29
C VAL A 234 -0.81 -9.14 -1.59
N LYS A 235 -0.77 -10.47 -1.47
CA LYS A 235 0.33 -11.31 -1.95
C LYS A 235 0.13 -11.56 -3.44
N PRO A 236 1.02 -11.05 -4.31
CA PRO A 236 0.94 -11.25 -5.75
C PRO A 236 1.39 -12.66 -6.15
N MET A 237 1.17 -13.01 -7.41
CA MET A 237 1.84 -14.15 -8.04
C MET A 237 3.33 -13.82 -8.21
N PHE A 238 4.21 -14.77 -7.91
CA PHE A 238 5.67 -14.60 -8.06
C PHE A 238 6.14 -14.99 -9.48
N ASP A 239 5.52 -14.40 -10.49
CA ASP A 239 5.83 -14.60 -11.92
C ASP A 239 6.76 -13.50 -12.48
N ASN A 240 6.93 -12.40 -11.74
CA ASN A 240 7.76 -11.27 -12.11
C ASN A 240 9.09 -11.29 -11.33
N PRO A 241 10.26 -11.33 -12.00
CA PRO A 241 11.58 -11.33 -11.35
C PRO A 241 11.79 -10.16 -10.37
N ARG A 242 11.24 -8.97 -10.66
CA ARG A 242 11.33 -7.81 -9.77
C ARG A 242 10.58 -8.03 -8.45
N ILE A 243 9.36 -8.58 -8.50
CA ILE A 243 8.59 -8.91 -7.30
C ILE A 243 9.34 -9.91 -6.43
N ILE A 244 9.92 -10.95 -7.06
CA ILE A 244 10.72 -11.97 -6.36
C ILE A 244 11.94 -11.34 -5.69
N ARG A 245 12.72 -10.55 -6.42
CA ARG A 245 13.95 -9.90 -5.92
C ARG A 245 13.67 -8.92 -4.79
N GLN A 246 12.56 -8.23 -4.87
CA GLN A 246 12.14 -7.26 -3.84
C GLN A 246 11.35 -7.88 -2.70
N SER A 247 11.08 -9.21 -2.71
CA SER A 247 10.17 -9.87 -1.76
C SER A 247 8.85 -9.11 -1.64
N GLY A 248 8.31 -8.71 -2.80
CA GLY A 248 7.28 -7.70 -2.94
C GLY A 248 5.88 -8.20 -2.59
N ALA A 249 5.09 -7.32 -2.01
CA ALA A 249 3.65 -7.39 -1.85
C ALA A 249 3.06 -5.99 -2.07
N PHE A 250 1.74 -5.87 -2.02
CA PHE A 250 1.08 -4.60 -2.30
C PHE A 250 0.00 -4.27 -1.27
N PHE A 251 -0.08 -3.02 -0.87
CA PHE A 251 -1.34 -2.49 -0.35
C PHE A 251 -2.20 -2.05 -1.53
N LEU A 252 -3.36 -2.69 -1.68
CA LEU A 252 -4.38 -2.35 -2.67
C LEU A 252 -5.41 -1.45 -1.99
N TYR A 253 -5.51 -0.21 -2.47
CA TYR A 253 -6.38 0.79 -1.88
C TYR A 253 -7.76 0.79 -2.53
N GLY A 254 -8.78 0.65 -1.68
CA GLY A 254 -10.15 1.01 -2.02
C GLY A 254 -10.36 2.52 -2.04
N ILE A 255 -11.58 2.95 -1.77
CA ILE A 255 -11.99 4.36 -1.76
C ILE A 255 -12.59 4.74 -0.40
N ASN A 256 -12.65 6.02 -0.09
CA ASN A 256 -13.40 6.54 1.05
C ASN A 256 -14.68 7.22 0.54
N GLY A 257 -15.73 6.41 0.36
CA GLY A 257 -17.02 6.84 -0.17
C GLY A 257 -17.02 7.09 -1.67
N ASN A 258 -16.12 7.93 -2.18
CA ASN A 258 -16.01 8.24 -3.60
C ASN A 258 -14.60 7.97 -4.16
N LYS A 259 -14.52 7.80 -5.48
CA LYS A 259 -13.28 7.39 -6.16
C LYS A 259 -12.14 8.39 -6.01
N SER A 260 -12.42 9.67 -5.80
CA SER A 260 -11.40 10.71 -5.66
C SER A 260 -10.63 10.63 -4.34
N GLN A 261 -11.15 9.90 -3.36
CA GLN A 261 -10.60 9.76 -2.02
C GLN A 261 -10.08 8.33 -1.81
N PRO A 262 -8.81 8.13 -1.44
CA PRO A 262 -8.31 6.81 -1.09
C PRO A 262 -8.92 6.33 0.22
N ALA A 263 -9.12 5.01 0.34
CA ALA A 263 -9.42 4.40 1.63
C ALA A 263 -8.33 4.72 2.65
N SER A 264 -8.72 4.80 3.90
CA SER A 264 -7.79 5.01 5.01
C SER A 264 -6.99 3.73 5.27
N LEU A 265 -5.69 3.89 5.52
CA LEU A 265 -4.86 2.76 5.92
C LEU A 265 -5.31 2.27 7.31
N ASN A 266 -5.68 1.00 7.39
CA ASN A 266 -6.25 0.35 8.58
C ASN A 266 -5.24 -0.56 9.33
N PHE A 267 -3.94 -0.45 9.01
CA PHE A 267 -2.88 -1.24 9.64
C PHE A 267 -2.10 -0.39 10.63
N SER A 268 -1.69 -0.99 11.76
CA SER A 268 -0.72 -0.40 12.67
C SER A 268 0.64 -0.28 11.99
N TYR A 269 1.37 0.80 12.24
CA TYR A 269 2.72 0.94 11.72
C TYR A 269 3.62 1.80 12.61
N LYS A 270 4.92 1.49 12.57
CA LYS A 270 5.99 2.30 13.15
C LYS A 270 6.78 2.98 12.03
N VAL A 271 7.33 4.15 12.33
CA VAL A 271 8.13 4.93 11.36
C VAL A 271 9.52 5.16 11.92
N TYR A 272 10.54 4.85 11.12
CA TYR A 272 11.93 5.14 11.41
C TYR A 272 12.48 6.16 10.44
N ILE A 273 13.20 7.15 10.96
CA ILE A 273 13.81 8.22 10.15
C ILE A 273 15.21 7.79 9.71
N ILE A 274 15.50 7.96 8.43
CA ILE A 274 16.83 7.75 7.86
C ILE A 274 17.41 9.11 7.55
N ASN A 275 18.38 9.55 8.37
CA ASN A 275 19.02 10.83 8.15
C ASN A 275 19.84 10.82 6.84
N LYS A 276 19.69 11.87 6.03
CA LYS A 276 20.40 12.01 4.74
C LYS A 276 21.91 11.79 4.84
N ALA A 277 22.54 12.23 5.93
CA ALA A 277 23.98 12.08 6.15
C ALA A 277 24.43 10.61 6.28
N GLN A 278 23.51 9.68 6.63
CA GLN A 278 23.82 8.26 6.80
C GLN A 278 23.50 7.42 5.54
N LYS A 279 22.72 7.93 4.62
CA LYS A 279 22.22 7.17 3.46
C LYS A 279 23.34 6.56 2.61
N ARG A 280 24.38 7.32 2.29
CA ARG A 280 25.54 6.79 1.52
C ARG A 280 26.25 5.64 2.25
N LYS A 281 26.41 5.75 3.57
CA LYS A 281 27.01 4.69 4.40
C LYS A 281 26.14 3.45 4.38
N ILE A 282 24.82 3.61 4.57
CA ILE A 282 23.85 2.51 4.56
C ILE A 282 23.85 1.82 3.20
N ARG A 283 23.82 2.55 2.08
CA ARG A 283 23.89 1.95 0.73
C ARG A 283 25.14 1.11 0.51
N LYS A 284 26.31 1.58 0.93
CA LYS A 284 27.54 0.77 0.86
C LYS A 284 27.45 -0.51 1.67
N GLN A 285 26.79 -0.47 2.83
CA GLN A 285 26.57 -1.67 3.64
C GLN A 285 25.60 -2.64 2.95
N LEU A 286 24.54 -2.12 2.31
CA LEU A 286 23.56 -2.91 1.54
C LEU A 286 24.21 -3.56 0.31
N GLU A 287 25.04 -2.83 -0.45
CA GLU A 287 25.84 -3.33 -1.57
C GLU A 287 26.73 -4.50 -1.15
N ALA A 288 27.40 -4.39 0.01
CA ALA A 288 28.22 -5.48 0.56
C ALA A 288 27.43 -6.74 0.90
N LEU A 289 26.11 -6.62 1.10
CA LEU A 289 25.18 -7.72 1.31
C LEU A 289 24.45 -8.16 0.00
N GLY A 290 24.85 -7.61 -1.14
CA GLY A 290 24.24 -7.93 -2.43
C GLY A 290 22.87 -7.28 -2.65
N ILE A 291 22.57 -6.18 -1.95
CA ILE A 291 21.34 -5.39 -2.14
C ILE A 291 21.72 -4.07 -2.81
N ASP A 292 21.57 -4.02 -4.10
CA ASP A 292 21.88 -2.87 -4.95
C ASP A 292 20.84 -2.72 -6.08
N LYS A 293 21.02 -1.70 -6.93
CA LYS A 293 20.11 -1.42 -8.04
C LYS A 293 20.01 -2.60 -9.02
N SER A 294 21.12 -3.27 -9.32
CA SER A 294 21.14 -4.36 -10.30
C SER A 294 20.48 -5.64 -9.77
N THR A 295 20.57 -5.88 -8.48
CA THR A 295 19.93 -7.04 -7.84
C THR A 295 18.44 -6.85 -7.61
N LEU A 296 18.00 -5.62 -7.32
CA LEU A 296 16.59 -5.30 -7.08
C LEU A 296 15.80 -5.02 -8.36
N PHE A 297 16.46 -4.55 -9.42
CA PHE A 297 15.87 -4.23 -10.71
C PHE A 297 16.58 -5.04 -11.80
N PRO A 298 16.16 -6.30 -12.06
CA PRO A 298 16.85 -7.23 -12.94
C PRO A 298 16.70 -6.90 -14.44
N GLU A 299 15.95 -5.85 -14.77
CA GLU A 299 15.78 -5.38 -16.14
C GLU A 299 17.12 -4.87 -16.71
N VAL A 300 17.40 -5.20 -17.97
CA VAL A 300 18.71 -4.93 -18.60
C VAL A 300 19.06 -3.45 -18.56
N GLU A 301 18.09 -2.56 -18.68
CA GLU A 301 18.27 -1.11 -18.63
C GLU A 301 18.84 -0.66 -17.28
N HIS A 302 18.30 -1.17 -16.19
CA HIS A 302 18.76 -0.84 -14.83
C HIS A 302 20.11 -1.48 -14.49
N VAL A 303 20.36 -2.69 -14.97
CA VAL A 303 21.68 -3.35 -14.85
C VAL A 303 22.74 -2.56 -15.61
N ALA A 304 22.44 -2.13 -16.84
CA ALA A 304 23.36 -1.33 -17.65
C ALA A 304 23.66 0.04 -17.00
N GLU A 305 22.64 0.69 -16.44
CA GLU A 305 22.79 1.94 -15.71
C GLU A 305 23.67 1.75 -14.46
N HIS A 306 23.45 0.73 -13.66
CA HIS A 306 24.26 0.39 -12.50
C HIS A 306 25.73 0.14 -12.88
N ILE A 307 25.99 -0.61 -13.98
CA ILE A 307 27.33 -0.84 -14.49
C ILE A 307 27.97 0.48 -14.89
N LYS A 308 27.27 1.33 -15.63
CA LYS A 308 27.74 2.66 -16.04
C LYS A 308 28.16 3.50 -14.84
N ASP A 309 27.29 3.58 -13.82
CA ASP A 309 27.54 4.38 -12.62
C ASP A 309 28.77 3.89 -11.86
N LYS A 310 28.98 2.58 -11.78
CA LYS A 310 30.15 1.96 -11.14
C LYS A 310 31.48 2.39 -11.78
N TYR A 311 31.49 2.66 -13.08
CA TYR A 311 32.72 3.06 -13.82
C TYR A 311 32.83 4.57 -14.06
N HIS A 312 31.76 5.34 -13.80
CA HIS A 312 31.77 6.80 -13.90
C HIS A 312 32.18 7.53 -12.63
N LEU A 313 32.22 6.85 -11.49
CA LEU A 313 32.69 7.47 -10.24
C LEU A 313 34.21 7.69 -10.35
N PRO A 314 34.71 8.93 -10.17
CA PRO A 314 36.14 9.15 -10.02
C PRO A 314 36.66 8.35 -8.82
N LYS A 315 37.76 7.63 -9.01
CA LYS A 315 38.43 6.83 -7.97
C LYS A 315 38.91 7.69 -6.83
#